data_1881f323ff597781f18a2a5cd06e7b99
#
_entry.id   1881f323ff597781f18a2a5cd06e7b99
#
_cell.length_a   1.000
_cell.length_b   1.000
_cell.length_c   1.000
_cell.angle_alpha   90.00
_cell.angle_beta   90.00
_cell.angle_gamma   90.00
#
_symmetry.space_group_name_H-M   'P 1'
#
loop_
_entity.id
_entity.type
_entity.pdbx_description
1 polymer ?
#
loop_
_entity_poly.entity_id
_entity_poly.type
_entity_poly.pdbx_seq_one_letter_code
_entity_poly.pdbx_strand_id
1 'polypeptide(L)'
;MSARWEPLGQTLINGVRVHEVRHVPKGSGRLTELYRRDWLTDDAGVDQVFQVELLAGRITAWHAHAQTLDRIFVSEGSVRIVLYDARQGSPTFGTINQFLFGEHRPALVVIPPRVWHGVQNIGGRTARVVNMVDRAYDYASPDHWRIPADSPHVPFTFPPA
;
A
#
# COMPACT_ATOMS: atom_id res chain seq x y z
N MET A 1 -0.32 13.78 15.02
CA MET A 1 0.84 12.90 14.74
C MET A 1 1.67 12.81 16.00
N SER A 2 2.12 11.61 16.38
CA SER A 2 3.05 11.43 17.50
C SER A 2 4.43 12.05 17.19
N ALA A 3 5.30 12.20 18.19
CA ALA A 3 6.68 12.61 17.98
C ALA A 3 7.47 11.61 17.08
N ARG A 4 6.94 10.40 16.88
CA ARG A 4 7.47 9.39 15.95
C ARG A 4 6.78 9.40 14.58
N TRP A 5 5.98 10.43 14.31
CA TRP A 5 5.21 10.57 13.07
C TRP A 5 4.17 9.47 12.83
N GLU A 6 3.79 8.74 13.85
CA GLU A 6 2.70 7.76 13.77
C GLU A 6 1.35 8.47 13.67
N PRO A 7 0.39 7.98 12.89
CA PRO A 7 -0.96 8.51 12.85
C PRO A 7 -1.59 8.41 14.23
N LEU A 8 -1.96 9.56 14.84
CA LEU A 8 -2.69 9.55 16.11
C LEU A 8 -4.13 9.11 15.87
N GLY A 9 -4.58 8.13 16.62
CA GLY A 9 -5.98 7.71 16.65
C GLY A 9 -6.41 6.76 15.54
N GLN A 10 -5.48 6.25 14.71
CA GLN A 10 -5.81 5.23 13.72
C GLN A 10 -5.39 3.84 14.23
N THR A 11 -6.36 2.97 14.47
CA THR A 11 -6.08 1.55 14.71
C THR A 11 -5.68 0.90 13.39
N LEU A 12 -4.49 0.31 13.33
CA LEU A 12 -4.08 -0.44 12.13
C LEU A 12 -4.92 -1.71 11.99
N ILE A 13 -5.31 -1.99 10.76
CA ILE A 13 -5.93 -3.26 10.38
C ILE A 13 -4.99 -4.41 10.77
N ASN A 14 -5.55 -5.45 11.37
CA ASN A 14 -4.79 -6.61 11.82
C ASN A 14 -3.93 -7.22 10.71
N GLY A 15 -2.63 -7.30 10.95
CA GLY A 15 -1.63 -7.77 9.99
C GLY A 15 -1.08 -6.70 9.05
N VAL A 16 -1.66 -5.51 9.00
CA VAL A 16 -1.07 -4.36 8.28
C VAL A 16 0.14 -3.85 9.04
N ARG A 17 1.21 -3.58 8.32
CA ARG A 17 2.43 -2.96 8.86
C ARG A 17 2.83 -1.79 7.99
N VAL A 18 3.36 -0.75 8.61
CA VAL A 18 3.89 0.44 7.94
C VAL A 18 5.30 0.67 8.44
N HIS A 19 6.25 0.67 7.52
CA HIS A 19 7.64 0.98 7.82
C HIS A 19 8.03 2.27 7.10
N GLU A 20 8.12 3.38 7.85
CA GLU A 20 8.58 4.65 7.28
C GLU A 20 10.09 4.59 7.05
N VAL A 21 10.50 5.00 5.85
CA VAL A 21 11.87 4.95 5.38
C VAL A 21 12.48 6.35 5.37
N ARG A 22 13.78 6.45 5.54
CA ARG A 22 14.51 7.72 5.41
C ARG A 22 15.34 7.72 4.14
N HIS A 23 15.37 8.85 3.47
CA HIS A 23 16.37 9.10 2.44
C HIS A 23 17.75 9.30 3.06
N VAL A 24 18.76 8.67 2.48
CA VAL A 24 20.16 8.88 2.85
C VAL A 24 20.77 9.84 1.83
N PRO A 25 21.12 11.08 2.22
CA PRO A 25 21.78 12.02 1.32
C PRO A 25 23.12 11.46 0.82
N LYS A 26 23.40 11.70 -0.45
CA LYS A 26 24.66 11.42 -1.14
C LYS A 26 25.15 12.67 -1.86
N GLY A 27 26.41 12.82 -2.13
CA GLY A 27 26.96 13.95 -2.87
C GLY A 27 26.35 14.12 -4.28
N SER A 28 25.88 13.04 -4.89
CA SER A 28 25.23 12.99 -6.21
C SER A 28 23.71 12.83 -6.17
N GLY A 29 23.08 12.93 -4.99
CA GLY A 29 21.64 12.73 -4.86
C GLY A 29 21.24 12.07 -3.56
N ARG A 30 20.37 11.07 -3.60
CA ARG A 30 19.91 10.33 -2.41
C ARG A 30 19.79 8.84 -2.68
N LEU A 31 19.99 8.04 -1.66
CA LEU A 31 19.66 6.62 -1.64
C LEU A 31 18.39 6.42 -0.81
N THR A 32 17.52 5.54 -1.26
CA THR A 32 16.32 5.13 -0.53
C THR A 32 16.24 3.61 -0.57
N GLU A 33 16.25 3.00 0.59
CA GLU A 33 15.96 1.57 0.68
C GLU A 33 14.45 1.37 0.55
N LEU A 34 14.02 0.54 -0.37
CA LEU A 34 12.59 0.29 -0.62
C LEU A 34 12.08 -0.90 0.20
N TYR A 35 12.96 -1.87 0.42
CA TYR A 35 12.67 -3.11 1.13
C TYR A 35 13.95 -3.69 1.73
N ARG A 36 13.82 -4.24 2.93
CA ARG A 36 14.82 -5.10 3.55
C ARG A 36 14.11 -6.26 4.23
N ARG A 37 14.68 -7.45 4.09
CA ARG A 37 14.12 -8.66 4.70
C ARG A 37 14.05 -8.59 6.22
N ASP A 38 14.99 -7.90 6.83
CA ASP A 38 15.11 -7.76 8.29
C ASP A 38 14.19 -6.69 8.91
N TRP A 39 13.45 -5.93 8.09
CA TRP A 39 12.43 -5.02 8.60
C TRP A 39 11.17 -5.74 9.09
N LEU A 40 10.97 -6.98 8.64
CA LEU A 40 9.75 -7.75 8.85
C LEU A 40 10.12 -9.13 9.38
N THR A 41 9.81 -9.40 10.65
CA THR A 41 10.23 -10.62 11.36
C THR A 41 9.57 -11.92 10.89
N ASP A 42 8.46 -11.80 10.15
CA ASP A 42 7.64 -12.90 9.64
C ASP A 42 7.50 -12.85 8.11
N ASP A 43 8.52 -12.35 7.44
CA ASP A 43 8.48 -12.13 6.01
C ASP A 43 8.59 -13.41 5.19
N ALA A 44 7.59 -13.66 4.37
CA ALA A 44 7.57 -14.76 3.40
C ALA A 44 8.57 -14.59 2.23
N GLY A 45 9.31 -13.48 2.20
CA GLY A 45 10.20 -13.13 1.09
C GLY A 45 9.51 -12.32 0.01
N VAL A 46 10.20 -12.10 -1.10
CA VAL A 46 9.70 -11.44 -2.31
C VAL A 46 9.92 -12.37 -3.49
N ASP A 47 8.85 -12.73 -4.16
CA ASP A 47 8.88 -13.62 -5.34
C ASP A 47 8.75 -12.83 -6.65
N GLN A 48 8.00 -11.71 -6.62
CA GLN A 48 7.85 -10.83 -7.78
C GLN A 48 7.88 -9.36 -7.37
N VAL A 49 8.53 -8.53 -8.19
CA VAL A 49 8.50 -7.07 -8.09
C VAL A 49 7.97 -6.49 -9.40
N PHE A 50 7.02 -5.59 -9.31
CA PHE A 50 6.51 -4.85 -10.45
C PHE A 50 6.19 -3.41 -10.09
N GLN A 51 6.11 -2.54 -11.10
CA GLN A 51 5.79 -1.14 -10.94
C GLN A 51 4.49 -0.81 -11.64
N VAL A 52 3.66 -0.01 -10.97
CA VAL A 52 2.46 0.59 -11.54
C VAL A 52 2.69 2.08 -11.72
N GLU A 53 2.44 2.60 -12.90
CA GLU A 53 2.33 4.03 -13.16
C GLU A 53 0.88 4.47 -13.04
N LEU A 54 0.64 5.48 -12.21
CA LEU A 54 -0.68 6.03 -11.97
C LEU A 54 -0.69 7.50 -12.38
N LEU A 55 -1.40 7.83 -13.44
CA LEU A 55 -1.52 9.20 -13.93
C LEU A 55 -2.15 10.12 -12.88
N ALA A 56 -1.91 11.43 -13.00
CA ALA A 56 -2.44 12.44 -12.07
C ALA A 56 -3.95 12.29 -11.86
N GLY A 57 -4.38 12.30 -10.59
CA GLY A 57 -5.78 12.17 -10.18
C GLY A 57 -6.40 10.79 -10.37
N ARG A 58 -5.68 9.82 -10.96
CA ARG A 58 -6.26 8.50 -11.22
C ARG A 58 -6.23 7.61 -9.97
N ILE A 59 -7.19 6.67 -9.96
CA ILE A 59 -7.41 5.69 -8.90
C ILE A 59 -7.27 4.30 -9.50
N THR A 60 -6.58 3.42 -8.78
CA THR A 60 -6.63 1.97 -8.96
C THR A 60 -7.19 1.35 -7.69
N ALA A 61 -8.43 0.90 -7.72
CA ALA A 61 -9.17 0.32 -6.58
C ALA A 61 -10.34 -0.52 -7.10
N TRP A 62 -10.88 -1.39 -6.34
CA TRP A 62 -10.35 -2.02 -5.13
C TRP A 62 -9.78 -3.36 -5.51
N HIS A 63 -8.71 -3.73 -4.89
CA HIS A 63 -8.04 -5.01 -5.10
C HIS A 63 -7.93 -5.76 -3.78
N ALA A 64 -7.95 -7.08 -3.84
CA ALA A 64 -7.60 -7.95 -2.72
C ALA A 64 -7.07 -9.28 -3.26
N HIS A 65 -6.26 -9.95 -2.48
CA HIS A 65 -5.67 -11.24 -2.80
C HIS A 65 -6.05 -12.28 -1.74
N ALA A 66 -6.37 -13.50 -2.17
CA ALA A 66 -6.78 -14.55 -1.24
C ALA A 66 -5.62 -15.04 -0.37
N GLN A 67 -4.41 -15.09 -0.94
CA GLN A 67 -3.22 -15.69 -0.34
C GLN A 67 -1.97 -14.79 -0.41
N THR A 68 -1.91 -13.88 -1.37
CA THR A 68 -0.74 -13.04 -1.63
C THR A 68 -0.65 -11.89 -0.63
N LEU A 69 0.53 -11.69 -0.09
CA LEU A 69 0.89 -10.54 0.73
C LEU A 69 1.51 -9.48 -0.18
N ASP A 70 0.90 -8.29 -0.17
CA ASP A 70 1.39 -7.13 -0.92
C ASP A 70 2.29 -6.25 -0.06
N ARG A 71 3.32 -5.70 -0.70
CA ARG A 71 4.17 -4.64 -0.14
C ARG A 71 4.19 -3.49 -1.13
N ILE A 72 3.61 -2.37 -0.75
CA ILE A 72 3.49 -1.19 -1.59
C ILE A 72 4.49 -0.13 -1.14
N PHE A 73 5.28 0.38 -2.08
CA PHE A 73 6.19 1.49 -1.89
C PHE A 73 5.99 2.55 -2.99
N VAL A 74 5.88 3.81 -2.60
CA VAL A 74 5.74 4.93 -3.56
C VAL A 74 7.10 5.54 -3.83
N SER A 75 7.67 5.26 -5.00
CA SER A 75 9.01 5.71 -5.38
C SER A 75 9.02 7.13 -5.99
N GLU A 76 7.91 7.55 -6.58
CA GLU A 76 7.75 8.86 -7.20
C GLU A 76 6.32 9.38 -7.06
N GLY A 77 6.15 10.69 -6.92
CA GLY A 77 4.86 11.34 -6.76
C GLY A 77 4.31 11.23 -5.34
N SER A 78 3.01 11.43 -5.20
CA SER A 78 2.29 11.38 -3.92
C SER A 78 0.97 10.65 -4.08
N VAL A 79 0.68 9.71 -3.21
CA VAL A 79 -0.55 8.92 -3.28
C VAL A 79 -1.28 8.85 -1.95
N ARG A 80 -2.59 8.61 -2.04
CA ARG A 80 -3.41 8.10 -0.96
C ARG A 80 -3.53 6.60 -1.11
N ILE A 81 -3.13 5.85 -0.10
CA ILE A 81 -3.36 4.40 0.01
C ILE A 81 -4.50 4.21 0.99
N VAL A 82 -5.53 3.49 0.59
CA VAL A 82 -6.69 3.18 1.43
C VAL A 82 -6.81 1.68 1.56
N LEU A 83 -6.95 1.21 2.79
CA LEU A 83 -7.15 -0.19 3.13
C LEU A 83 -8.50 -0.38 3.82
N TYR A 84 -9.17 -1.49 3.57
CA TYR A 84 -10.43 -1.85 4.22
C TYR A 84 -10.42 -3.32 4.65
N ASP A 85 -10.72 -3.57 5.92
CA ASP A 85 -10.80 -4.93 6.48
C ASP A 85 -12.24 -5.45 6.40
N ALA A 86 -12.52 -6.24 5.37
CA ALA A 86 -13.79 -6.95 5.22
C ALA A 86 -13.75 -8.39 5.72
N ARG A 87 -12.68 -8.82 6.39
CA ARG A 87 -12.50 -10.19 6.88
C ARG A 87 -13.40 -10.44 8.08
N GLN A 88 -14.43 -11.27 7.90
CA GLN A 88 -15.28 -11.71 9.01
C GLN A 88 -14.44 -12.45 10.07
N GLY A 89 -14.64 -12.09 11.33
CA GLY A 89 -13.85 -12.63 12.45
C GLY A 89 -12.51 -11.94 12.69
N SER A 90 -12.09 -10.98 11.87
CA SER A 90 -10.94 -10.15 12.17
C SER A 90 -11.23 -9.21 13.35
N PRO A 91 -10.28 -9.01 14.28
CA PRO A 91 -10.46 -8.04 15.38
C PRO A 91 -10.59 -6.59 14.89
N THR A 92 -10.26 -6.35 13.63
CA THR A 92 -10.36 -5.02 12.98
C THR A 92 -11.39 -5.01 11.83
N PHE A 93 -12.34 -5.96 11.82
CA PHE A 93 -13.41 -5.97 10.83
C PHE A 93 -14.12 -4.61 10.73
N GLY A 94 -14.34 -4.12 9.51
CA GLY A 94 -14.95 -2.82 9.24
C GLY A 94 -14.00 -1.61 9.34
N THR A 95 -12.76 -1.81 9.76
CA THR A 95 -11.77 -0.72 9.88
C THR A 95 -11.29 -0.27 8.52
N ILE A 96 -11.16 1.06 8.35
CA ILE A 96 -10.48 1.68 7.22
C ILE A 96 -9.18 2.31 7.70
N ASN A 97 -8.08 2.04 7.00
CA ASN A 97 -6.84 2.79 7.15
C ASN A 97 -6.61 3.68 5.92
N GLN A 98 -6.11 4.87 6.14
CA GLN A 98 -5.76 5.79 5.08
C GLN A 98 -4.36 6.35 5.32
N PHE A 99 -3.49 6.26 4.31
CA PHE A 99 -2.12 6.75 4.37
C PHE A 99 -1.85 7.70 3.22
N LEU A 100 -1.08 8.75 3.49
CA LEU A 100 -0.55 9.68 2.50
C LEU A 100 0.96 9.50 2.45
N PHE A 101 1.44 8.83 1.41
CA PHE A 101 2.85 8.56 1.19
C PHE A 101 3.31 8.99 -0.20
N GLY A 102 4.59 9.11 -0.37
CA GLY A 102 5.20 9.52 -1.62
C GLY A 102 6.71 9.71 -1.49
N GLU A 103 7.31 10.24 -2.52
CA GLU A 103 8.76 10.47 -2.59
C GLU A 103 9.34 11.37 -1.48
N HIS A 104 8.51 12.22 -0.86
CA HIS A 104 8.93 13.09 0.24
C HIS A 104 8.63 12.49 1.63
N ARG A 105 7.80 11.49 1.68
CA ARG A 105 7.50 10.70 2.86
C ARG A 105 7.42 9.23 2.48
N PRO A 106 8.58 8.61 2.23
CA PRO A 106 8.61 7.22 1.77
C PRO A 106 8.26 6.25 2.90
N ALA A 107 7.46 5.24 2.55
CA ALA A 107 7.11 4.16 3.45
C ALA A 107 6.83 2.87 2.68
N LEU A 108 7.15 1.74 3.30
CA LEU A 108 6.71 0.43 2.88
C LEU A 108 5.42 0.09 3.64
N VAL A 109 4.34 -0.12 2.91
CA VAL A 109 3.06 -0.57 3.45
C VAL A 109 2.89 -2.05 3.14
N VAL A 110 2.79 -2.87 4.18
CA VAL A 110 2.58 -4.32 4.05
C VAL A 110 1.11 -4.63 4.28
N ILE A 111 0.50 -5.27 3.30
CA ILE A 111 -0.94 -5.55 3.26
C ILE A 111 -1.13 -7.07 3.29
N PRO A 112 -1.73 -7.63 4.34
CA PRO A 112 -1.96 -9.07 4.43
C PRO A 112 -3.04 -9.52 3.45
N PRO A 113 -3.11 -10.82 3.13
CA PRO A 113 -4.17 -11.37 2.32
C PRO A 113 -5.57 -10.96 2.79
N ARG A 114 -6.51 -10.86 1.85
CA ARG A 114 -7.93 -10.55 2.03
C ARG A 114 -8.24 -9.15 2.58
N VAL A 115 -7.27 -8.25 2.62
CA VAL A 115 -7.50 -6.83 2.91
C VAL A 115 -7.69 -6.10 1.59
N TRP A 116 -8.84 -5.46 1.43
CA TRP A 116 -9.12 -4.61 0.27
C TRP A 116 -8.24 -3.37 0.31
N HIS A 117 -7.68 -3.03 -0.82
CA HIS A 117 -6.82 -1.86 -0.93
C HIS A 117 -7.03 -1.12 -2.25
N GLY A 118 -6.78 0.18 -2.20
CA GLY A 118 -6.81 1.05 -3.37
C GLY A 118 -5.80 2.17 -3.23
N VAL A 119 -5.36 2.68 -4.37
CA VAL A 119 -4.37 3.76 -4.46
C VAL A 119 -4.91 4.86 -5.36
N GLN A 120 -4.87 6.10 -4.88
CA GLN A 120 -5.18 7.31 -5.63
C GLN A 120 -3.93 8.17 -5.78
N ASN A 121 -3.59 8.57 -6.99
CA ASN A 121 -2.59 9.62 -7.19
C ASN A 121 -3.20 10.97 -6.82
N ILE A 122 -2.67 11.62 -5.78
CA ILE A 122 -3.11 12.92 -5.27
C ILE A 122 -2.20 14.06 -5.72
N GLY A 123 -1.20 13.77 -6.54
CA GLY A 123 -0.27 14.75 -7.11
C GLY A 123 -0.66 15.17 -8.53
N GLY A 124 -0.06 16.27 -8.98
CA GLY A 124 -0.28 16.82 -10.34
C GLY A 124 0.53 16.13 -11.45
N ARG A 125 1.31 15.09 -11.15
CA ARG A 125 2.12 14.32 -12.11
C ARG A 125 1.95 12.82 -11.89
N THR A 126 2.44 12.01 -12.81
CA THR A 126 2.41 10.54 -12.68
C THR A 126 3.11 10.11 -11.39
N ALA A 127 2.46 9.24 -10.65
CA ALA A 127 3.06 8.56 -9.51
C ALA A 127 3.55 7.17 -9.91
N ARG A 128 4.63 6.69 -9.27
CA ARG A 128 5.17 5.35 -9.44
C ARG A 128 5.07 4.57 -8.14
N VAL A 129 4.38 3.46 -8.22
CA VAL A 129 4.11 2.56 -7.11
C VAL A 129 4.78 1.24 -7.38
N VAL A 130 5.73 0.87 -6.54
CA VAL A 130 6.42 -0.41 -6.59
C VAL A 130 5.69 -1.40 -5.69
N ASN A 131 5.31 -2.53 -6.26
CA ASN A 131 4.72 -3.65 -5.53
C ASN A 131 5.74 -4.79 -5.45
N MET A 132 5.87 -5.37 -4.26
CA MET A 132 6.75 -6.49 -3.97
C MET A 132 5.91 -7.57 -3.30
N VAL A 133 5.62 -8.64 -4.02
CA VAL A 133 4.70 -9.68 -3.56
C VAL A 133 5.45 -10.96 -3.22
N ASP A 134 4.91 -11.73 -2.28
CA ASP A 134 5.48 -13.00 -1.81
C ASP A 134 5.13 -14.19 -2.70
N ARG A 135 4.28 -13.96 -3.71
CA ARG A 135 3.88 -14.95 -4.72
C ARG A 135 3.85 -14.31 -6.08
N ALA A 136 4.56 -14.88 -7.04
CA ALA A 136 4.49 -14.44 -8.43
C ALA A 136 3.08 -14.60 -8.99
N TYR A 137 2.70 -13.70 -9.89
CA TYR A 137 1.39 -13.71 -10.52
C TYR A 137 1.22 -14.96 -11.39
N ASP A 138 0.24 -15.78 -11.06
CA ASP A 138 -0.15 -16.92 -11.89
C ASP A 138 -1.15 -16.47 -12.96
N TYR A 139 -0.73 -16.46 -14.21
CA TYR A 139 -1.56 -16.05 -15.33
C TYR A 139 -2.70 -17.05 -15.65
N ALA A 140 -2.55 -18.31 -15.24
CA ALA A 140 -3.57 -19.34 -15.45
C ALA A 140 -4.64 -19.34 -14.35
N SER A 141 -4.26 -18.96 -13.12
CA SER A 141 -5.15 -18.94 -11.96
C SER A 141 -4.84 -17.73 -11.06
N PRO A 142 -5.24 -16.51 -11.47
CA PRO A 142 -4.89 -15.29 -10.75
C PRO A 142 -5.46 -15.23 -9.34
N ASP A 143 -4.60 -15.03 -8.34
CA ASP A 143 -5.00 -14.69 -6.97
C ASP A 143 -5.33 -13.19 -6.87
N HIS A 144 -6.43 -12.77 -7.51
CA HIS A 144 -6.74 -11.36 -7.61
C HIS A 144 -8.25 -11.10 -7.66
N TRP A 145 -8.79 -10.50 -6.62
CA TRP A 145 -10.15 -10.02 -6.57
C TRP A 145 -10.22 -8.53 -6.90
N ARG A 146 -11.24 -8.13 -7.63
CA ARG A 146 -11.47 -6.73 -8.02
C ARG A 146 -12.95 -6.36 -7.87
N ILE A 147 -13.19 -5.16 -7.37
CA ILE A 147 -14.50 -4.50 -7.42
C ILE A 147 -14.30 -3.03 -7.82
N PRO A 148 -15.33 -2.36 -8.37
CA PRO A 148 -15.24 -0.95 -8.77
C PRO A 148 -14.84 -0.02 -7.62
N ALA A 149 -14.18 1.09 -7.94
CA ALA A 149 -13.73 2.07 -6.94
C ALA A 149 -14.89 2.74 -6.17
N ASP A 150 -16.07 2.81 -6.78
CA ASP A 150 -17.32 3.32 -6.22
C ASP A 150 -18.22 2.20 -5.65
N SER A 151 -17.68 1.01 -5.44
CA SER A 151 -18.43 -0.14 -4.92
C SER A 151 -19.02 0.17 -3.54
N PRO A 152 -20.32 -0.10 -3.31
CA PRO A 152 -20.96 0.09 -2.01
C PRO A 152 -20.48 -0.92 -0.94
N HIS A 153 -19.72 -1.95 -1.34
CA HIS A 153 -19.15 -2.93 -0.42
C HIS A 153 -17.97 -2.40 0.39
N VAL A 154 -17.37 -1.29 -0.03
CA VAL A 154 -16.33 -0.61 0.72
C VAL A 154 -16.86 0.76 1.16
N PRO A 155 -16.98 1.03 2.47
CA PRO A 155 -17.57 2.28 2.97
C PRO A 155 -16.56 3.44 2.91
N PHE A 156 -15.99 3.67 1.72
CA PHE A 156 -15.05 4.75 1.46
C PHE A 156 -15.24 5.31 0.05
N THR A 157 -15.31 6.62 -0.04
CA THR A 157 -15.32 7.35 -1.31
C THR A 157 -14.02 8.12 -1.47
N PHE A 158 -13.32 7.89 -2.57
CA PHE A 158 -12.12 8.65 -2.88
C PHE A 158 -12.49 10.11 -3.16
N PRO A 159 -11.96 11.08 -2.40
CA PRO A 159 -12.21 12.49 -2.70
C PRO A 159 -11.51 12.89 -4.01
N PRO A 160 -11.94 13.98 -4.65
CA PRO A 160 -11.19 14.57 -5.76
C PRO A 160 -9.72 14.78 -5.40
N ALA A 161 -8.82 14.59 -6.38
CA ALA A 161 -7.38 14.80 -6.23
C ALA A 161 -7.01 16.25 -6.54
#